data_df41d4ca9fa6517a1d0e07a044bc62a8
#
_entry.id   df41d4ca9fa6517a1d0e07a044bc62a8
#
_cell.length_a   1.000
_cell.length_b   1.000
_cell.length_c   1.000
_cell.angle_alpha   90.00
_cell.angle_beta   90.00
_cell.angle_gamma   90.00
#
_symmetry.space_group_name_H-M   'P 1'
#
loop_
_entity.id
_entity.type
_entity.pdbx_description
1 polymer ?
#
loop_
_entity_poly.entity_id
_entity_poly.type
_entity_poly.pdbx_seq_one_letter_code
_entity_poly.pdbx_strand_id
1 'polypeptide(L)'
;MIDRFEHFSLAISEISRCWRKLATEEMAKYGLRAPHATYLTTISRFPEGISIPQLCELSGKDKSDASRMIAILEEKGMVKKLSVDGSLYRGKLMLTDLGQIAAGHVQRKASLAVELAGRDLDKESREIFYRALDSITANLTELSKKGLPE
;
A
#
# COMPACT_ATOMS: atom_id res chain seq x y z
N MET A 1 -8.64 -10.62 32.38
CA MET A 1 -8.91 -9.43 31.51
C MET A 1 -7.64 -9.16 30.70
N ILE A 2 -7.77 -9.11 29.38
CA ILE A 2 -6.62 -8.77 28.52
C ILE A 2 -6.31 -7.30 28.73
N ASP A 3 -5.03 -6.99 28.96
CA ASP A 3 -4.58 -5.62 29.12
C ASP A 3 -4.82 -4.82 27.81
N ARG A 4 -5.04 -3.52 27.97
CA ARG A 4 -5.26 -2.60 26.84
C ARG A 4 -4.13 -2.67 25.81
N PHE A 5 -2.90 -2.74 26.26
CA PHE A 5 -1.71 -2.93 25.41
C PHE A 5 -1.76 -4.23 24.64
N GLU A 6 -2.05 -5.33 25.32
CA GLU A 6 -2.14 -6.66 24.70
C GLU A 6 -3.25 -6.71 23.67
N HIS A 7 -4.43 -6.14 23.99
CA HIS A 7 -5.55 -6.04 23.07
C HIS A 7 -5.17 -5.26 21.80
N PHE A 8 -4.53 -4.09 21.96
CA PHE A 8 -4.06 -3.27 20.84
C PHE A 8 -3.10 -4.06 19.93
N SER A 9 -2.08 -4.67 20.53
CA SER A 9 -1.06 -5.43 19.81
C SER A 9 -1.63 -6.61 19.01
N LEU A 10 -2.49 -7.41 19.66
CA LEU A 10 -3.13 -8.57 19.03
C LEU A 10 -4.06 -8.16 17.89
N ALA A 11 -4.88 -7.12 18.11
CA ALA A 11 -5.83 -6.65 17.10
C ALA A 11 -5.10 -6.15 15.84
N ILE A 12 -4.07 -5.33 16.00
CA ILE A 12 -3.29 -4.81 14.86
C ILE A 12 -2.59 -5.94 14.10
N SER A 13 -1.99 -6.87 14.83
CA SER A 13 -1.31 -8.02 14.21
C SER A 13 -2.28 -8.87 13.40
N GLU A 14 -3.46 -9.15 13.94
CA GLU A 14 -4.48 -9.95 13.26
C GLU A 14 -5.05 -9.23 12.05
N ILE A 15 -5.36 -7.93 12.16
CA ILE A 15 -5.81 -7.11 11.03
C ILE A 15 -4.77 -7.13 9.91
N SER A 16 -3.51 -6.91 10.26
CA SER A 16 -2.40 -6.90 9.30
C SER A 16 -2.26 -8.27 8.61
N ARG A 17 -2.33 -9.35 9.37
CA ARG A 17 -2.26 -10.72 8.85
C ARG A 17 -3.38 -11.00 7.85
N CYS A 18 -4.62 -10.69 8.22
CA CYS A 18 -5.79 -10.92 7.36
C CYS A 18 -5.75 -10.05 6.10
N TRP A 19 -5.37 -8.79 6.25
CA TRP A 19 -5.24 -7.86 5.13
C TRP A 19 -4.20 -8.36 4.10
N ARG A 20 -3.04 -8.81 4.61
CA ARG A 20 -1.98 -9.37 3.76
C ARG A 20 -2.43 -10.64 3.06
N LYS A 21 -3.19 -11.49 3.73
CA LYS A 21 -3.74 -12.71 3.12
C LYS A 21 -4.65 -12.37 1.93
N LEU A 22 -5.55 -11.41 2.09
CA LEU A 22 -6.44 -10.97 1.01
C LEU A 22 -5.63 -10.40 -0.17
N ALA A 23 -4.63 -9.57 0.12
CA ALA A 23 -3.75 -9.02 -0.91
C ALA A 23 -2.96 -10.12 -1.66
N THR A 24 -2.49 -11.13 -0.94
CA THR A 24 -1.79 -12.29 -1.51
C THR A 24 -2.68 -13.05 -2.49
N GLU A 25 -3.92 -13.31 -2.12
CA GLU A 25 -4.89 -14.02 -2.97
C GLU A 25 -5.20 -13.24 -4.25
N GLU A 26 -5.38 -11.92 -4.14
CA GLU A 26 -5.63 -11.08 -5.32
C GLU A 26 -4.42 -10.97 -6.23
N MET A 27 -3.24 -10.78 -5.67
CA MET A 27 -2.00 -10.65 -6.45
C MET A 27 -1.58 -11.97 -7.11
N ALA A 28 -1.88 -13.10 -6.50
CA ALA A 28 -1.60 -14.41 -7.08
C ALA A 28 -2.25 -14.63 -8.44
N LYS A 29 -3.39 -13.99 -8.70
CA LYS A 29 -4.09 -14.04 -10.00
C LYS A 29 -3.24 -13.46 -11.14
N TYR A 30 -2.29 -12.59 -10.82
CA TYR A 30 -1.38 -11.98 -11.77
C TYR A 30 0.04 -12.55 -11.70
N GLY A 31 0.25 -13.60 -10.90
CA GLY A 31 1.59 -14.12 -10.63
C GLY A 31 2.45 -13.15 -9.81
N LEU A 32 1.82 -12.31 -9.02
CA LEU A 32 2.46 -11.28 -8.19
C LEU A 32 2.33 -11.61 -6.71
N ARG A 33 3.09 -10.91 -5.88
CA ARG A 33 3.07 -11.01 -4.42
C ARG A 33 2.30 -9.84 -3.81
N ALA A 34 1.84 -10.00 -2.58
CA ALA A 34 1.06 -8.99 -1.87
C ALA A 34 1.61 -7.56 -1.94
N PRO A 35 2.93 -7.31 -1.77
CA PRO A 35 3.47 -5.95 -1.85
C PRO A 35 3.23 -5.23 -3.18
N HIS A 36 3.08 -5.97 -4.28
CA HIS A 36 2.81 -5.38 -5.59
C HIS A 36 1.48 -4.61 -5.63
N ALA A 37 0.50 -4.99 -4.80
CA ALA A 37 -0.77 -4.29 -4.72
C ALA A 37 -0.57 -2.81 -4.36
N THR A 38 0.28 -2.52 -3.37
CA THR A 38 0.61 -1.15 -2.95
C THR A 38 1.30 -0.38 -4.06
N TYR A 39 2.24 -1.00 -4.78
CA TYR A 39 2.91 -0.35 -5.91
C TYR A 39 1.92 0.00 -7.02
N LEU A 40 1.09 -0.94 -7.42
CA LEU A 40 0.08 -0.71 -8.46
C LEU A 40 -0.88 0.43 -8.09
N THR A 41 -1.43 0.41 -6.89
CA THR A 41 -2.39 1.44 -6.46
C THR A 41 -1.72 2.80 -6.25
N THR A 42 -0.47 2.83 -5.79
CA THR A 42 0.28 4.08 -5.64
C THR A 42 0.59 4.69 -7.01
N ILE A 43 1.13 3.92 -7.95
CA ILE A 43 1.47 4.42 -9.29
C ILE A 43 0.20 4.88 -10.03
N SER A 44 -0.95 4.21 -9.83
CA SER A 44 -2.21 4.59 -10.46
C SER A 44 -2.69 6.01 -10.13
N ARG A 45 -2.26 6.55 -8.99
CA ARG A 45 -2.59 7.93 -8.60
C ARG A 45 -1.83 9.00 -9.39
N PHE A 46 -0.84 8.58 -10.18
CA PHE A 46 0.02 9.48 -10.94
C PHE A 46 -0.03 9.13 -12.44
N PRO A 47 -1.13 9.51 -13.11
CA PRO A 47 -1.30 9.17 -14.54
C PRO A 47 -0.21 9.76 -15.44
N GLU A 48 0.43 10.85 -15.01
CA GLU A 48 1.53 11.49 -15.74
C GLU A 48 2.90 10.96 -15.33
N GLY A 49 2.93 10.02 -14.40
CA GLY A 49 4.15 9.37 -13.93
C GLY A 49 4.60 9.79 -12.55
N ILE A 50 5.30 8.89 -11.89
CA ILE A 50 5.86 9.05 -10.55
C ILE A 50 7.35 8.68 -10.58
N SER A 51 8.19 9.45 -9.91
CA SER A 51 9.61 9.11 -9.76
C SER A 51 9.81 7.97 -8.76
N ILE A 52 10.92 7.25 -8.89
CA ILE A 52 11.26 6.17 -7.93
C ILE A 52 11.42 6.72 -6.51
N PRO A 53 12.12 7.83 -6.26
CA PRO A 53 12.19 8.40 -4.91
C PRO A 53 10.82 8.73 -4.31
N GLN A 54 9.93 9.33 -5.10
CA GLN A 54 8.57 9.64 -4.66
C GLN A 54 7.77 8.38 -4.35
N LEU A 55 7.89 7.35 -5.18
CA LEU A 55 7.25 6.05 -4.95
C LEU A 55 7.73 5.41 -3.65
N CYS A 56 9.03 5.45 -3.37
CA CYS A 56 9.61 4.95 -2.12
C CYS A 56 9.05 5.70 -0.91
N GLU A 57 8.99 7.02 -0.98
CA GLU A 57 8.45 7.86 0.10
C GLU A 57 6.99 7.52 0.40
N LEU A 58 6.15 7.43 -0.63
CA LEU A 58 4.72 7.16 -0.48
C LEU A 58 4.41 5.72 -0.06
N SER A 59 5.20 4.76 -0.50
CA SER A 59 5.01 3.34 -0.18
C SER A 59 5.69 2.91 1.13
N GLY A 60 6.56 3.75 1.68
CA GLY A 60 7.34 3.41 2.87
C GLY A 60 8.37 2.32 2.63
N LYS A 61 8.79 2.12 1.38
CA LYS A 61 9.75 1.10 0.98
C LYS A 61 11.09 1.71 0.62
N ASP A 62 12.17 0.94 0.80
CA ASP A 62 13.48 1.38 0.36
C ASP A 62 13.67 1.23 -1.15
N LYS A 63 14.73 1.88 -1.66
CA LYS A 63 15.01 1.89 -3.11
C LYS A 63 15.30 0.49 -3.66
N SER A 64 15.95 -0.36 -2.89
CA SER A 64 16.28 -1.74 -3.28
C SER A 64 15.02 -2.57 -3.46
N ASP A 65 14.10 -2.51 -2.51
CA ASP A 65 12.80 -3.19 -2.58
C ASP A 65 11.98 -2.67 -3.76
N ALA A 66 11.87 -1.35 -3.90
CA ALA A 66 11.14 -0.71 -4.99
C ALA A 66 11.70 -1.14 -6.35
N SER A 67 13.00 -1.14 -6.53
CA SER A 67 13.64 -1.54 -7.79
C SER A 67 13.32 -2.98 -8.18
N ARG A 68 13.32 -3.91 -7.22
CA ARG A 68 12.96 -5.32 -7.46
C ARG A 68 11.50 -5.47 -7.83
N MET A 69 10.61 -4.81 -7.11
CA MET A 69 9.16 -4.87 -7.34
C MET A 69 8.80 -4.25 -8.70
N ILE A 70 9.39 -3.12 -9.04
CA ILE A 70 9.18 -2.45 -10.32
C ILE A 70 9.67 -3.33 -11.48
N ALA A 71 10.84 -3.97 -11.34
CA ALA A 71 11.37 -4.86 -12.37
C ALA A 71 10.40 -6.00 -12.68
N ILE A 72 9.78 -6.59 -11.66
CA ILE A 72 8.77 -7.64 -11.82
C ILE A 72 7.52 -7.10 -12.50
N LEU A 73 7.03 -5.93 -12.09
CA LEU A 73 5.86 -5.29 -12.71
C LEU A 73 6.13 -4.90 -14.18
N GLU A 74 7.33 -4.47 -14.49
CA GLU A 74 7.75 -4.17 -15.85
C GLU A 74 7.82 -5.44 -16.71
N GLU A 75 8.38 -6.50 -16.19
CA GLU A 75 8.42 -7.82 -16.84
C GLU A 75 7.02 -8.36 -17.14
N LYS A 76 6.08 -8.15 -16.21
CA LYS A 76 4.67 -8.51 -16.38
C LYS A 76 3.90 -7.58 -17.32
N GLY A 77 4.53 -6.53 -17.83
CA GLY A 77 3.91 -5.57 -18.73
C GLY A 77 2.90 -4.63 -18.07
N MET A 78 3.01 -4.42 -16.76
CA MET A 78 2.08 -3.59 -15.98
C MET A 78 2.60 -2.18 -15.72
N VAL A 79 3.91 -1.98 -15.78
CA VAL A 79 4.59 -0.71 -15.57
C VAL A 79 5.52 -0.45 -16.74
N LYS A 80 5.63 0.80 -17.14
CA LYS A 80 6.60 1.28 -18.10
C LYS A 80 7.40 2.44 -17.52
N LYS A 81 8.66 2.54 -17.92
CA LYS A 81 9.54 3.64 -17.56
C LYS A 81 9.58 4.64 -18.69
N LEU A 82 9.35 5.90 -18.37
CA LEU A 82 9.59 7.02 -19.28
C LEU A 82 10.90 7.68 -18.87
N SER A 83 11.91 7.63 -19.75
CA SER A 83 13.16 8.34 -19.50
C SER A 83 12.99 9.81 -19.85
N VAL A 84 13.44 10.69 -18.95
CA VAL A 84 13.65 12.11 -19.24
C VAL A 84 15.14 12.26 -19.58
N ASP A 85 15.44 12.76 -20.76
CA ASP A 85 16.82 12.97 -21.27
C ASP A 85 17.68 11.69 -21.32
N GLY A 86 17.07 10.53 -21.51
CA GLY A 86 17.79 9.25 -21.58
C GLY A 86 18.29 8.73 -20.24
N SER A 87 18.03 9.42 -19.15
CA SER A 87 18.41 8.99 -17.80
C SER A 87 17.29 8.22 -17.11
N LEU A 88 17.53 6.93 -16.85
CA LEU A 88 16.62 6.09 -16.03
C LEU A 88 16.47 6.61 -14.59
N TYR A 89 17.45 7.35 -14.11
CA TYR A 89 17.45 7.91 -12.76
C TYR A 89 16.43 9.03 -12.56
N ARG A 90 16.14 9.79 -13.64
CA ARG A 90 15.12 10.85 -13.65
C ARG A 90 13.82 10.40 -14.33
N GLY A 91 13.75 9.12 -14.64
CA GLY A 91 12.60 8.55 -15.31
C GLY A 91 11.37 8.54 -14.43
N LYS A 92 10.23 8.58 -15.07
CA LYS A 92 8.93 8.42 -14.42
C LYS A 92 8.38 7.04 -14.71
N LEU A 93 7.74 6.48 -13.70
CA LEU A 93 7.02 5.22 -13.81
C LEU A 93 5.56 5.51 -14.09
N MET A 94 4.98 4.75 -15.00
CA MET A 94 3.56 4.81 -15.32
C MET A 94 3.00 3.40 -15.42
N LEU A 95 1.72 3.25 -15.14
CA LEU A 95 1.02 2.01 -15.44
C LEU A 95 0.76 1.92 -16.94
N THR A 96 0.90 0.72 -17.48
CA THR A 96 0.37 0.36 -18.80
C THR A 96 -1.15 0.18 -18.70
N ASP A 97 -1.83 -0.04 -19.83
CA ASP A 97 -3.26 -0.37 -19.82
C ASP A 97 -3.54 -1.61 -18.96
N LEU A 98 -2.70 -2.63 -19.06
CA LEU A 98 -2.80 -3.83 -18.23
C LEU A 98 -2.61 -3.51 -16.74
N GLY A 99 -1.63 -2.67 -16.41
CA GLY A 99 -1.39 -2.21 -15.05
C GLY A 99 -2.56 -1.41 -14.49
N GLN A 100 -3.20 -0.57 -15.30
CA GLN A 100 -4.39 0.19 -14.93
C GLN A 100 -5.57 -0.73 -14.61
N ILE A 101 -5.79 -1.75 -15.41
CA ILE A 101 -6.83 -2.76 -15.17
C ILE A 101 -6.57 -3.50 -13.86
N ALA A 102 -5.34 -3.94 -13.64
CA ALA A 102 -4.94 -4.62 -12.40
C ALA A 102 -5.12 -3.72 -11.18
N ALA A 103 -4.65 -2.47 -11.24
CA ALA A 103 -4.79 -1.51 -10.14
C ALA A 103 -6.26 -1.22 -9.83
N GLY A 104 -7.09 -1.03 -10.84
CA GLY A 104 -8.54 -0.83 -10.68
C GLY A 104 -9.22 -2.03 -10.02
N HIS A 105 -8.82 -3.24 -10.38
CA HIS A 105 -9.33 -4.47 -9.77
C HIS A 105 -8.95 -4.54 -8.28
N VAL A 106 -7.68 -4.27 -7.95
CA VAL A 106 -7.20 -4.22 -6.57
C VAL A 106 -7.97 -3.18 -5.75
N GLN A 107 -8.15 -1.98 -6.29
CA GLN A 107 -8.88 -0.91 -5.61
C GLN A 107 -10.33 -1.30 -5.29
N ARG A 108 -11.03 -1.90 -6.24
CA ARG A 108 -12.41 -2.38 -6.02
C ARG A 108 -12.48 -3.46 -4.94
N LYS A 109 -11.56 -4.41 -4.97
CA LYS A 109 -11.50 -5.49 -3.96
C LYS A 109 -11.13 -4.96 -2.59
N ALA A 110 -10.17 -4.06 -2.52
CA ALA A 110 -9.77 -3.41 -1.26
C ALA A 110 -10.93 -2.59 -0.67
N SER A 111 -11.63 -1.81 -1.49
CA SER A 111 -12.80 -1.04 -1.05
C SER A 111 -13.90 -1.95 -0.52
N LEU A 112 -14.20 -3.03 -1.22
CA LEU A 112 -15.18 -4.02 -0.77
C LEU A 112 -14.77 -4.65 0.57
N ALA A 113 -13.50 -5.01 0.72
CA ALA A 113 -12.99 -5.60 1.96
C ALA A 113 -13.12 -4.63 3.15
N VAL A 114 -12.80 -3.34 2.93
CA VAL A 114 -12.96 -2.29 3.95
C VAL A 114 -14.43 -2.10 4.33
N GLU A 115 -15.33 -2.05 3.35
CA GLU A 115 -16.78 -1.95 3.61
C GLU A 115 -17.30 -3.13 4.42
N LEU A 116 -16.96 -4.34 4.01
CA LEU A 116 -17.40 -5.55 4.70
C LEU A 116 -16.81 -5.67 6.10
N ALA A 117 -15.54 -5.28 6.28
CA ALA A 117 -14.90 -5.27 7.59
C ALA A 117 -15.57 -4.28 8.56
N GLY A 118 -16.02 -3.15 8.04
CA GLY A 118 -16.70 -2.12 8.84
C GLY A 118 -18.23 -2.16 8.84
N ARG A 119 -18.83 -3.26 8.38
CA ARG A 119 -20.30 -3.37 8.18
C ARG A 119 -21.13 -3.15 9.45
N ASP A 120 -20.56 -3.47 10.61
CA ASP A 120 -21.25 -3.35 11.89
C ASP A 120 -21.07 -1.95 12.52
N LEU A 121 -20.32 -1.06 11.88
CA LEU A 121 -20.11 0.30 12.34
C LEU A 121 -21.11 1.24 11.67
N ASP A 122 -21.79 2.07 12.48
CA ASP A 122 -22.57 3.17 11.93
C ASP A 122 -21.66 4.26 11.36
N LYS A 123 -22.24 5.26 10.72
CA LYS A 123 -21.49 6.34 10.07
C LYS A 123 -20.59 7.10 11.06
N GLU A 124 -21.13 7.45 12.22
CA GLU A 124 -20.42 8.20 13.26
C GLU A 124 -19.23 7.41 13.82
N SER A 125 -19.45 6.14 14.17
CA SER A 125 -18.40 5.25 14.65
C SER A 125 -17.30 5.06 13.62
N ARG A 126 -17.66 4.96 12.36
CA ARG A 126 -16.70 4.83 11.25
C ARG A 126 -15.84 6.08 11.12
N GLU A 127 -16.43 7.27 11.19
CA GLU A 127 -15.69 8.53 11.14
C GLU A 127 -14.74 8.69 12.33
N ILE A 128 -15.20 8.33 13.52
CA ILE A 128 -14.38 8.33 14.75
C ILE A 128 -13.21 7.36 14.60
N PHE A 129 -13.49 6.15 14.11
CA PHE A 129 -12.46 5.13 13.89
C PHE A 129 -11.35 5.63 12.95
N TYR A 130 -11.70 6.19 11.80
CA TYR A 130 -10.69 6.66 10.85
C TYR A 130 -9.89 7.84 11.37
N ARG A 131 -10.50 8.78 12.11
CA ARG A 131 -9.77 9.85 12.78
C ARG A 131 -8.78 9.30 13.82
N ALA A 132 -9.23 8.34 14.62
CA ALA A 132 -8.38 7.68 15.60
C ALA A 132 -7.23 6.91 14.93
N LEU A 133 -7.52 6.23 13.84
CA LEU A 133 -6.53 5.48 13.06
C LEU A 133 -5.45 6.41 12.50
N ASP A 134 -5.85 7.55 11.93
CA ASP A 134 -4.91 8.55 11.40
C ASP A 134 -3.99 9.09 12.51
N SER A 135 -4.56 9.41 13.67
CA SER A 135 -3.80 9.91 14.83
C SER A 135 -2.80 8.86 15.33
N ILE A 136 -3.25 7.63 15.52
CA ILE A 136 -2.38 6.53 15.99
C ILE A 136 -1.27 6.24 14.98
N THR A 137 -1.61 6.22 13.70
CA THR A 137 -0.62 5.99 12.63
C THR A 137 0.45 7.08 12.62
N ALA A 138 0.05 8.35 12.70
CA ALA A 138 0.98 9.46 12.72
C ALA A 138 1.92 9.40 13.92
N ASN A 139 1.37 9.15 15.11
CA ASN A 139 2.14 9.08 16.35
C ASN A 139 3.10 7.89 16.37
N LEU A 140 2.65 6.72 15.93
CA LEU A 140 3.52 5.54 15.85
C LEU A 140 4.62 5.71 14.80
N THR A 141 4.32 6.37 13.70
CA THR A 141 5.33 6.68 12.66
C THR A 141 6.42 7.57 13.26
N GLU A 142 6.05 8.59 14.02
CA GLU A 142 7.01 9.46 14.70
C GLU A 142 7.84 8.69 15.74
N LEU A 143 7.18 7.92 16.61
CA LEU A 143 7.86 7.10 17.63
C LEU A 143 8.81 6.07 17.02
N SER A 144 8.45 5.48 15.89
CA SER A 144 9.32 4.51 15.21
C SER A 144 10.62 5.15 14.69
N LYS A 145 10.60 6.45 14.40
CA LYS A 145 11.77 7.19 13.92
C LYS A 145 12.63 7.74 15.06
N LYS A 146 11.99 8.22 16.10
CA LYS A 146 12.67 8.88 17.24
C LYS A 146 13.00 7.93 18.38
N GLY A 147 12.32 6.80 18.48
CA GLY A 147 12.34 5.92 19.64
C GLY A 147 11.40 6.38 20.74
N LEU A 148 11.19 5.51 21.71
CA LEU A 148 10.41 5.84 22.91
C LEU A 148 11.23 6.74 23.84
N PRO A 149 10.60 7.70 24.53
CA PRO A 149 11.28 8.48 25.56
C PRO A 149 11.73 7.57 26.71
N GLU A 150 12.90 7.91 27.32
CA GLU A 150 13.43 7.18 28.48
C GLU A 150 12.60 7.44 29.75
#